data_53641cc53aa1471f1114d8d278a68d0a
#
_entry.id   53641cc53aa1471f1114d8d278a68d0a
#
_cell.length_a   1.000
_cell.length_b   1.000
_cell.length_c   1.000
_cell.angle_alpha   90.00
_cell.angle_beta   90.00
_cell.angle_gamma   90.00
#
_symmetry.space_group_name_H-M   'P 1'
#
loop_
_entity.id
_entity.type
_entity.pdbx_description
1 polymer ?
#
loop_
_entity_poly.entity_id
_entity_poly.type
_entity_poly.pdbx_seq_one_letter_code
_entity_poly.pdbx_strand_id
1 'polypeptide(L)'
;MDRYDLCVLGGGPSGYAAAMRAVDFGKKVLLIEKDKLGGAGIYDGALSSKTFWEISKEYESFHRKMRRYGLPMPSLHFSNIVKEVQEAVNERGDQLTDHMNRVIKNNPYLFTFKNGWGKLISKNVVQVDIKGDKTSFFAEDIIIATGSRPRRLSNIPIDEETILTSDGISNLKDLPKSLVILGAGVIGCEFATIFSNFGKTRVHLIAKDDRILPFEDPDLVQMVEENLEANGVLIHRNSRLETME
;
A
#
# COMPACT_ATOMS: atom_id res chain seq x y z
N MET A 1 15.92 10.72 31.13
CA MET A 1 14.90 10.48 30.10
C MET A 1 14.77 11.75 29.28
N ASP A 2 15.04 11.67 27.97
CA ASP A 2 14.90 12.82 27.07
C ASP A 2 13.43 13.21 26.95
N ARG A 3 13.18 14.52 26.80
CA ARG A 3 11.84 15.10 26.73
C ARG A 3 11.60 15.69 25.36
N TYR A 4 10.40 15.48 24.86
CA TYR A 4 9.90 15.97 23.57
C TYR A 4 8.54 16.64 23.77
N ASP A 5 8.22 17.61 22.92
CA ASP A 5 6.87 18.20 22.87
C ASP A 5 5.90 17.19 22.23
N LEU A 6 6.38 16.50 21.18
CA LEU A 6 5.60 15.53 20.45
C LEU A 6 6.38 14.26 20.17
N CYS A 7 5.77 13.09 20.43
CA CYS A 7 6.22 11.80 19.90
C CYS A 7 5.21 11.29 18.87
N VAL A 8 5.73 10.86 17.71
CA VAL A 8 4.91 10.24 16.65
C VAL A 8 5.32 8.78 16.51
N LEU A 9 4.36 7.88 16.71
CA LEU A 9 4.53 6.44 16.50
C LEU A 9 4.06 6.06 15.10
N GLY A 10 5.01 5.72 14.23
CA GLY A 10 4.82 5.37 12.83
C GLY A 10 5.25 6.49 11.88
N GLY A 11 6.12 6.13 10.94
CA GLY A 11 6.69 7.02 9.92
C GLY A 11 6.02 6.92 8.56
N GLY A 12 4.78 6.41 8.50
CA GLY A 12 3.93 6.43 7.30
C GLY A 12 3.49 7.84 6.91
N PRO A 13 2.64 8.01 5.87
CA PRO A 13 2.29 9.33 5.35
C PRO A 13 1.75 10.28 6.42
N SER A 14 0.82 9.83 7.26
CA SER A 14 0.20 10.65 8.30
C SER A 14 1.20 11.01 9.41
N GLY A 15 1.98 10.03 9.88
CA GLY A 15 2.95 10.27 10.96
C GLY A 15 4.11 11.15 10.52
N TYR A 16 4.63 10.92 9.31
CA TYR A 16 5.70 11.77 8.77
C TYR A 16 5.23 13.21 8.56
N ALA A 17 4.04 13.41 7.97
CA ALA A 17 3.48 14.74 7.79
C ALA A 17 3.25 15.45 9.13
N ALA A 18 2.72 14.76 10.14
CA ALA A 18 2.53 15.32 11.48
C ALA A 18 3.86 15.73 12.12
N ALA A 19 4.88 14.86 12.03
CA ALA A 19 6.21 15.15 12.56
C ALA A 19 6.85 16.38 11.89
N MET A 20 6.83 16.45 10.55
CA MET A 20 7.37 17.59 9.82
C MET A 20 6.64 18.88 10.17
N ARG A 21 5.31 18.83 10.21
CA ARG A 21 4.52 20.01 10.57
C ARG A 21 4.78 20.52 12.00
N ALA A 22 5.01 19.61 12.95
CA ALA A 22 5.39 19.99 14.30
C ALA A 22 6.78 20.66 14.37
N VAL A 23 7.75 20.18 13.57
CA VAL A 23 9.07 20.82 13.44
C VAL A 23 8.94 22.23 12.87
N ASP A 24 8.07 22.45 11.86
CA ASP A 24 7.79 23.79 11.31
C ASP A 24 7.25 24.77 12.37
N PHE A 25 6.54 24.25 13.37
CA PHE A 25 6.07 25.03 14.52
C PHE A 25 7.12 25.17 15.65
N GLY A 26 8.35 24.78 15.41
CA GLY A 26 9.44 24.86 16.39
C GLY A 26 9.31 23.86 17.54
N LYS A 27 8.51 22.80 17.39
CA LYS A 27 8.34 21.76 18.40
C LYS A 27 9.49 20.76 18.37
N LYS A 28 9.87 20.27 19.54
CA LYS A 28 10.84 19.17 19.68
C LYS A 28 10.13 17.84 19.47
N VAL A 29 10.44 17.15 18.36
CA VAL A 29 9.72 15.98 17.86
C VAL A 29 10.59 14.72 17.90
N LEU A 30 10.01 13.63 18.39
CA LEU A 30 10.52 12.27 18.26
C LEU A 30 9.64 11.48 17.28
N LEU A 31 10.19 11.10 16.13
CA LEU A 31 9.54 10.18 15.20
C LEU A 31 10.11 8.77 15.36
N ILE A 32 9.25 7.78 15.53
CA ILE A 32 9.62 6.37 15.68
C ILE A 32 9.00 5.57 14.55
N GLU A 33 9.81 4.83 13.81
CA GLU A 33 9.37 3.90 12.77
C GLU A 33 10.11 2.57 12.92
N LYS A 34 9.38 1.47 12.88
CA LYS A 34 9.95 0.13 13.05
C LYS A 34 10.49 -0.48 11.77
N ASP A 35 9.87 -0.15 10.64
CA ASP A 35 10.18 -0.70 9.32
C ASP A 35 10.81 0.40 8.43
N LYS A 36 10.21 0.67 7.29
CA LYS A 36 10.66 1.66 6.32
C LYS A 36 9.88 2.96 6.44
N LEU A 37 10.60 4.07 6.41
CA LEU A 37 10.00 5.41 6.38
C LEU A 37 9.12 5.57 5.14
N GLY A 38 7.87 6.03 5.31
CA GLY A 38 6.87 6.12 4.24
C GLY A 38 5.80 5.03 4.31
N GLY A 39 6.09 3.89 4.98
CA GLY A 39 5.13 2.82 5.25
C GLY A 39 4.34 2.38 4.02
N ALA A 40 3.09 1.96 4.22
CA ALA A 40 2.21 1.50 3.13
C ALA A 40 1.92 2.57 2.06
N GLY A 41 2.13 3.85 2.35
CA GLY A 41 1.99 4.91 1.34
C GLY A 41 2.99 4.80 0.19
N ILE A 42 4.17 4.21 0.45
CA ILE A 42 5.22 4.03 -0.54
C ILE A 42 5.34 2.55 -0.94
N TYR A 43 5.50 1.64 0.03
CA TYR A 43 6.00 0.28 -0.23
C TYR A 43 4.91 -0.73 -0.59
N ASP A 44 3.83 -0.80 0.18
CA ASP A 44 2.87 -1.90 0.09
C ASP A 44 1.44 -1.45 -0.29
N GLY A 45 1.27 -0.19 -0.67
CA GLY A 45 -0.08 0.36 -0.88
C GLY A 45 -0.15 1.39 -2.00
N ALA A 46 -0.24 2.67 -1.65
CA ALA A 46 -0.69 3.69 -2.58
C ALA A 46 0.23 3.87 -3.79
N LEU A 47 1.56 3.99 -3.61
CA LEU A 47 2.46 4.23 -4.73
C LEU A 47 2.60 2.99 -5.61
N SER A 48 2.84 1.82 -5.02
CA SER A 48 3.03 0.58 -5.76
C SER A 48 1.80 0.23 -6.59
N SER A 49 0.60 0.25 -6.00
CA SER A 49 -0.63 -0.07 -6.71
C SER A 49 -0.97 0.95 -7.81
N LYS A 50 -0.71 2.26 -7.57
CA LYS A 50 -0.92 3.30 -8.58
C LYS A 50 0.05 3.19 -9.75
N THR A 51 1.31 2.83 -9.49
CA THR A 51 2.29 2.56 -10.55
C THR A 51 1.87 1.34 -11.39
N PHE A 52 1.44 0.24 -10.74
CA PHE A 52 0.86 -0.90 -11.47
C PHE A 52 -0.35 -0.49 -12.32
N TRP A 53 -1.23 0.34 -11.77
CA TRP A 53 -2.43 0.80 -12.46
C TRP A 53 -2.08 1.64 -13.69
N GLU A 54 -1.17 2.61 -13.58
CA GLU A 54 -0.72 3.44 -14.71
C GLU A 54 -0.11 2.57 -15.82
N ILE A 55 0.84 1.69 -15.48
CA ILE A 55 1.46 0.77 -16.45
C ILE A 55 0.39 -0.10 -17.13
N SER A 56 -0.57 -0.65 -16.36
CA SER A 56 -1.63 -1.49 -16.91
C SER A 56 -2.53 -0.73 -17.90
N LYS A 57 -2.86 0.51 -17.57
CA LYS A 57 -3.67 1.40 -18.42
C LYS A 57 -2.94 1.79 -19.70
N GLU A 58 -1.66 2.10 -19.62
CA GLU A 58 -0.83 2.36 -20.79
C GLU A 58 -0.76 1.13 -21.70
N TYR A 59 -0.55 -0.04 -21.10
CA TYR A 59 -0.53 -1.31 -21.83
C TYR A 59 -1.87 -1.58 -22.53
N GLU A 60 -3.01 -1.43 -21.84
CA GLU A 60 -4.35 -1.60 -22.42
C GLU A 60 -4.56 -0.63 -23.61
N SER A 61 -4.23 0.65 -23.41
CA SER A 61 -4.35 1.68 -24.45
C SER A 61 -3.49 1.34 -25.68
N PHE A 62 -2.25 0.91 -25.45
CA PHE A 62 -1.34 0.48 -26.51
C PHE A 62 -1.88 -0.77 -27.22
N HIS A 63 -2.30 -1.78 -26.46
CA HIS A 63 -2.88 -3.02 -26.97
C HIS A 63 -4.10 -2.76 -27.86
N ARG A 64 -5.01 -1.89 -27.45
CA ARG A 64 -6.19 -1.50 -28.22
C ARG A 64 -5.82 -0.83 -29.55
N LYS A 65 -4.79 0.05 -29.56
CA LYS A 65 -4.29 0.68 -30.78
C LYS A 65 -3.67 -0.34 -31.73
N MET A 66 -2.81 -1.24 -31.21
CA MET A 66 -2.16 -2.29 -32.02
C MET A 66 -3.20 -3.20 -32.69
N ARG A 67 -4.23 -3.64 -31.93
CA ARG A 67 -5.35 -4.42 -32.50
C ARG A 67 -6.09 -3.64 -33.58
N ARG A 68 -6.38 -2.36 -33.36
CA ARG A 68 -7.10 -1.50 -34.32
C ARG A 68 -6.36 -1.39 -35.66
N TYR A 69 -5.04 -1.36 -35.63
CA TYR A 69 -4.20 -1.20 -36.83
C TYR A 69 -3.65 -2.52 -37.38
N GLY A 70 -4.06 -3.66 -36.83
CA GLY A 70 -3.60 -4.98 -37.27
C GLY A 70 -2.10 -5.22 -37.06
N LEU A 71 -1.50 -4.56 -36.07
CA LEU A 71 -0.08 -4.66 -35.78
C LEU A 71 0.19 -5.79 -34.76
N PRO A 72 1.35 -6.47 -34.84
CA PRO A 72 1.70 -7.52 -33.91
C PRO A 72 1.96 -6.96 -32.52
N MET A 73 1.47 -7.67 -31.49
CA MET A 73 1.74 -7.32 -30.10
C MET A 73 3.12 -7.83 -29.67
N PRO A 74 3.93 -6.99 -29.01
CA PRO A 74 5.13 -7.44 -28.36
C PRO A 74 4.79 -8.36 -27.16
N SER A 75 5.74 -9.23 -26.80
CA SER A 75 5.61 -10.05 -25.60
C SER A 75 5.59 -9.18 -24.36
N LEU A 76 4.63 -9.42 -23.46
CA LEU A 76 4.58 -8.79 -22.15
C LEU A 76 5.39 -9.64 -21.17
N HIS A 77 6.39 -9.06 -20.54
CA HIS A 77 7.20 -9.66 -19.48
C HIS A 77 6.83 -9.00 -18.15
N PHE A 78 6.05 -9.69 -17.33
CA PHE A 78 5.55 -9.14 -16.06
C PHE A 78 6.67 -8.78 -15.10
N SER A 79 7.78 -9.52 -15.13
CA SER A 79 8.99 -9.21 -14.36
C SER A 79 9.54 -7.80 -14.60
N ASN A 80 9.41 -7.27 -15.83
CA ASN A 80 9.83 -5.90 -16.13
C ASN A 80 8.90 -4.88 -15.48
N ILE A 81 7.59 -5.18 -15.43
CA ILE A 81 6.59 -4.33 -14.76
C ILE A 81 6.87 -4.28 -13.26
N VAL A 82 7.08 -5.45 -12.64
CA VAL A 82 7.42 -5.52 -11.20
C VAL A 82 8.69 -4.73 -10.90
N LYS A 83 9.70 -4.83 -11.77
CA LYS A 83 10.95 -4.08 -11.63
C LYS A 83 10.72 -2.57 -11.71
N GLU A 84 9.95 -2.09 -12.67
CA GLU A 84 9.61 -0.67 -12.82
C GLU A 84 8.85 -0.13 -11.59
N VAL A 85 7.89 -0.90 -11.08
CA VAL A 85 7.18 -0.55 -9.84
C VAL A 85 8.18 -0.47 -8.67
N GLN A 86 9.10 -1.42 -8.55
CA GLN A 86 10.10 -1.43 -7.47
C GLN A 86 11.06 -0.26 -7.58
N GLU A 87 11.47 0.13 -8.79
CA GLU A 87 12.32 1.30 -9.03
C GLU A 87 11.62 2.58 -8.58
N ALA A 88 10.34 2.80 -8.96
CA ALA A 88 9.55 3.95 -8.52
C ALA A 88 9.39 3.99 -6.99
N VAL A 89 9.12 2.85 -6.36
CA VAL A 89 9.00 2.72 -4.90
C VAL A 89 10.32 3.05 -4.20
N ASN A 90 11.44 2.53 -4.69
CA ASN A 90 12.77 2.77 -4.12
C ASN A 90 13.16 4.25 -4.26
N GLU A 91 13.00 4.82 -5.46
CA GLU A 91 13.28 6.24 -5.71
C GLU A 91 12.52 7.14 -4.72
N ARG A 92 11.23 6.88 -4.51
CA ARG A 92 10.42 7.67 -3.58
C ARG A 92 10.84 7.47 -2.13
N GLY A 93 11.19 6.25 -1.73
CA GLY A 93 11.74 5.93 -0.41
C GLY A 93 13.05 6.67 -0.13
N ASP A 94 13.95 6.68 -1.10
CA ASP A 94 15.24 7.39 -1.01
C ASP A 94 15.02 8.91 -0.92
N GLN A 95 14.16 9.48 -1.75
CA GLN A 95 13.80 10.91 -1.68
C GLN A 95 13.25 11.31 -0.30
N LEU A 96 12.39 10.47 0.30
CA LEU A 96 11.83 10.74 1.62
C LEU A 96 12.90 10.64 2.72
N THR A 97 13.79 9.66 2.62
CA THR A 97 14.91 9.49 3.54
C THR A 97 15.89 10.67 3.46
N ASP A 98 16.21 11.11 2.25
CA ASP A 98 17.06 12.29 2.04
C ASP A 98 16.42 13.56 2.57
N HIS A 99 15.09 13.71 2.39
CA HIS A 99 14.38 14.85 3.00
C HIS A 99 14.48 14.81 4.53
N MET A 100 14.23 13.66 5.15
CA MET A 100 14.37 13.49 6.60
C MET A 100 15.78 13.83 7.08
N ASN A 101 16.81 13.35 6.40
CA ASN A 101 18.21 13.62 6.74
C ASN A 101 18.54 15.13 6.67
N ARG A 102 18.00 15.84 5.67
CA ARG A 102 18.13 17.31 5.59
C ARG A 102 17.44 18.00 6.77
N VAL A 103 16.24 17.52 7.15
CA VAL A 103 15.52 18.09 8.31
C VAL A 103 16.30 17.88 9.58
N ILE A 104 16.86 16.69 9.83
CA ILE A 104 17.72 16.39 11.00
C ILE A 104 18.94 17.34 11.02
N LYS A 105 19.61 17.48 9.87
CA LYS A 105 20.80 18.34 9.76
C LYS A 105 20.50 19.81 10.04
N ASN A 106 19.36 20.30 9.58
CA ASN A 106 18.96 21.71 9.73
C ASN A 106 18.33 22.01 11.09
N ASN A 107 17.79 20.98 11.77
CA ASN A 107 17.07 21.12 13.04
C ASN A 107 17.56 20.08 14.08
N PRO A 108 18.86 20.04 14.41
CA PRO A 108 19.45 18.95 15.21
C PRO A 108 18.91 18.87 16.65
N TYR A 109 18.30 19.95 17.14
CA TYR A 109 17.72 20.00 18.48
C TYR A 109 16.19 19.80 18.50
N LEU A 110 15.52 19.95 17.33
CA LEU A 110 14.07 19.87 17.22
C LEU A 110 13.59 18.51 16.71
N PHE A 111 14.38 17.80 15.92
CA PHE A 111 13.92 16.56 15.30
C PHE A 111 14.85 15.39 15.58
N THR A 112 14.27 14.32 16.14
CA THR A 112 14.93 13.04 16.39
C THR A 112 14.17 11.93 15.69
N PHE A 113 14.87 11.13 14.91
CA PHE A 113 14.34 9.89 14.32
C PHE A 113 14.92 8.66 15.03
N LYS A 114 14.08 7.69 15.33
CA LYS A 114 14.47 6.38 15.86
C LYS A 114 13.87 5.27 15.01
N ASN A 115 14.73 4.46 14.39
CA ASN A 115 14.29 3.24 13.73
C ASN A 115 14.23 2.12 14.77
N GLY A 116 13.01 1.74 15.18
CA GLY A 116 12.80 0.75 16.22
C GLY A 116 11.32 0.57 16.56
N TRP A 117 11.04 -0.43 17.38
CA TRP A 117 9.69 -0.72 17.82
C TRP A 117 9.26 0.21 18.95
N GLY A 118 8.31 1.09 18.68
CA GLY A 118 7.74 1.98 19.70
C GLY A 118 6.57 1.34 20.46
N LYS A 119 6.58 1.46 21.77
CA LYS A 119 5.50 1.00 22.66
C LYS A 119 5.12 2.09 23.65
N LEU A 120 3.82 2.39 23.74
CA LEU A 120 3.29 3.27 24.77
C LEU A 120 3.32 2.55 26.13
N ILE A 121 4.04 3.10 27.11
CA ILE A 121 4.19 2.53 28.45
C ILE A 121 3.21 3.22 29.41
N SER A 122 3.03 4.53 29.27
CA SER A 122 2.06 5.30 30.04
C SER A 122 1.57 6.47 29.19
N LYS A 123 0.70 7.30 29.75
CA LYS A 123 0.10 8.47 29.05
C LYS A 123 1.14 9.31 28.30
N ASN A 124 2.33 9.49 28.86
CA ASN A 124 3.36 10.38 28.35
C ASN A 124 4.73 9.71 28.15
N VAL A 125 4.80 8.36 28.27
CA VAL A 125 6.08 7.64 28.17
C VAL A 125 6.00 6.62 27.03
N VAL A 126 6.91 6.76 26.08
CA VAL A 126 7.12 5.82 24.98
C VAL A 126 8.45 5.13 25.15
N GLN A 127 8.46 3.81 25.06
CA GLN A 127 9.66 2.98 25.01
C GLN A 127 9.94 2.59 23.56
N VAL A 128 11.19 2.74 23.16
CA VAL A 128 11.69 2.29 21.86
C VAL A 128 12.61 1.11 22.08
N ASP A 129 12.35 0.02 21.37
CA ASP A 129 13.19 -1.17 21.32
C ASP A 129 13.95 -1.17 19.99
N ILE A 130 15.27 -1.09 20.07
CA ILE A 130 16.19 -1.17 18.92
C ILE A 130 17.05 -2.43 19.12
N LYS A 131 16.71 -3.51 18.46
CA LYS A 131 17.44 -4.80 18.52
C LYS A 131 17.66 -5.33 19.94
N GLY A 132 16.69 -5.13 20.84
CA GLY A 132 16.74 -5.55 22.23
C GLY A 132 17.13 -4.45 23.23
N ASP A 133 17.75 -3.38 22.77
CA ASP A 133 18.07 -2.22 23.61
C ASP A 133 16.83 -1.33 23.77
N LYS A 134 16.36 -1.20 25.01
CA LYS A 134 15.14 -0.47 25.34
C LYS A 134 15.47 0.89 25.96
N THR A 135 15.04 1.94 25.28
CA THR A 135 15.17 3.32 25.78
C THR A 135 13.80 3.95 25.92
N SER A 136 13.56 4.67 27.01
CA SER A 136 12.29 5.36 27.26
C SER A 136 12.44 6.85 27.06
N PHE A 137 11.40 7.49 26.50
CA PHE A 137 11.30 8.90 26.18
C PHE A 137 10.01 9.47 26.77
N PHE A 138 10.06 10.71 27.23
CA PHE A 138 8.86 11.44 27.64
C PHE A 138 8.40 12.35 26.50
N ALA A 139 7.09 12.39 26.25
CA ALA A 139 6.48 13.35 25.34
C ALA A 139 5.23 13.97 25.97
N GLU A 140 5.05 15.27 25.77
CA GLU A 140 3.85 15.96 26.23
C GLU A 140 2.62 15.45 25.49
N ASP A 141 2.73 15.35 24.16
CA ASP A 141 1.72 14.82 23.26
C ASP A 141 2.24 13.60 22.50
N ILE A 142 1.33 12.67 22.17
CA ILE A 142 1.66 11.47 21.40
C ILE A 142 0.63 11.28 20.28
N ILE A 143 1.15 11.16 19.05
CA ILE A 143 0.34 10.77 17.87
C ILE A 143 0.61 9.30 17.55
N ILE A 144 -0.47 8.51 17.49
CA ILE A 144 -0.42 7.12 17.06
C ILE A 144 -0.76 7.07 15.57
N ALA A 145 0.24 6.81 14.73
CA ALA A 145 0.16 6.74 13.27
C ALA A 145 0.69 5.42 12.74
N THR A 146 0.39 4.32 13.46
CA THR A 146 0.96 2.97 13.22
C THR A 146 0.42 2.27 11.98
N GLY A 147 -0.52 2.91 11.28
CA GLY A 147 -1.07 2.41 10.03
C GLY A 147 -1.99 1.19 10.18
N SER A 148 -2.22 0.53 9.06
CA SER A 148 -3.02 -0.68 8.95
C SER A 148 -2.32 -1.70 8.05
N ARG A 149 -2.77 -2.94 8.12
CA ARG A 149 -2.30 -4.05 7.27
C ARG A 149 -3.49 -4.86 6.79
N PRO A 150 -3.35 -5.61 5.70
CA PRO A 150 -4.38 -6.53 5.26
C PRO A 150 -4.77 -7.50 6.37
N ARG A 151 -6.07 -7.73 6.54
CA ARG A 151 -6.56 -8.67 7.54
C ARG A 151 -6.29 -10.10 7.10
N ARG A 152 -5.57 -10.86 7.92
CA ARG A 152 -5.38 -12.29 7.73
C ARG A 152 -6.56 -13.04 8.33
N LEU A 153 -7.26 -13.82 7.51
CA LEU A 153 -8.35 -14.68 7.94
C LEU A 153 -7.79 -16.04 8.34
N SER A 154 -8.21 -16.55 9.52
CA SER A 154 -7.66 -17.80 10.08
C SER A 154 -7.93 -19.05 9.23
N ASN A 155 -8.96 -19.01 8.40
CA ASN A 155 -9.36 -20.10 7.51
C ASN A 155 -8.73 -20.00 6.11
N ILE A 156 -7.87 -19.02 5.85
CA ILE A 156 -7.19 -18.85 4.57
C ILE A 156 -5.68 -18.96 4.81
N PRO A 157 -5.00 -19.97 4.26
CA PRO A 157 -3.56 -20.20 4.44
C PRO A 157 -2.74 -19.26 3.54
N ILE A 158 -2.64 -17.99 3.91
CA ILE A 158 -1.90 -16.97 3.16
C ILE A 158 -0.41 -17.28 3.23
N ASP A 159 0.20 -17.57 2.08
CA ASP A 159 1.60 -17.90 1.89
C ASP A 159 2.42 -16.79 1.20
N GLU A 160 1.76 -15.75 0.67
CA GLU A 160 2.31 -14.65 -0.13
C GLU A 160 3.04 -15.13 -1.41
N GLU A 161 2.65 -16.31 -1.92
CA GLU A 161 3.13 -16.89 -3.19
C GLU A 161 1.95 -17.27 -4.11
N THR A 162 1.05 -18.11 -3.62
CA THR A 162 -0.16 -18.56 -4.32
C THR A 162 -1.39 -17.84 -3.77
N ILE A 163 -1.45 -17.68 -2.46
CA ILE A 163 -2.52 -17.00 -1.74
C ILE A 163 -1.93 -15.74 -1.13
N LEU A 164 -2.22 -14.63 -1.77
CA LEU A 164 -1.63 -13.34 -1.50
C LEU A 164 -2.57 -12.43 -0.73
N THR A 165 -2.01 -11.54 0.08
CA THR A 165 -2.67 -10.29 0.42
C THR A 165 -2.38 -9.24 -0.66
N SER A 166 -2.99 -8.05 -0.56
CA SER A 166 -2.65 -6.91 -1.42
C SER A 166 -1.17 -6.53 -1.36
N ASP A 167 -0.52 -6.73 -0.21
CA ASP A 167 0.89 -6.41 -0.02
C ASP A 167 1.80 -7.38 -0.79
N GLY A 168 1.35 -8.62 -1.01
CA GLY A 168 2.09 -9.68 -1.70
C GLY A 168 2.07 -9.61 -3.23
N ILE A 169 1.31 -8.71 -3.85
CA ILE A 169 1.17 -8.66 -5.32
C ILE A 169 2.52 -8.50 -6.04
N SER A 170 3.45 -7.74 -5.46
CA SER A 170 4.79 -7.58 -6.02
C SER A 170 5.66 -8.86 -5.96
N ASN A 171 5.21 -9.90 -5.26
CA ASN A 171 5.91 -11.20 -5.21
C ASN A 171 5.58 -12.09 -6.42
N LEU A 172 4.55 -11.76 -7.19
CA LEU A 172 4.19 -12.50 -8.39
C LEU A 172 5.34 -12.47 -9.40
N LYS A 173 5.73 -13.65 -9.85
CA LYS A 173 6.82 -13.82 -10.86
C LYS A 173 6.31 -13.61 -12.28
N ASP A 174 5.04 -13.91 -12.53
CA ASP A 174 4.40 -13.77 -13.83
C ASP A 174 2.89 -13.50 -13.65
N LEU A 175 2.22 -13.10 -14.73
CA LEU A 175 0.77 -12.95 -14.74
C LEU A 175 0.09 -14.30 -14.58
N PRO A 176 -0.78 -14.51 -13.59
CA PRO A 176 -1.52 -15.75 -13.45
C PRO A 176 -2.53 -15.90 -14.59
N LYS A 177 -2.78 -17.13 -15.03
CA LYS A 177 -3.83 -17.41 -16.03
C LYS A 177 -5.23 -17.09 -15.49
N SER A 178 -5.42 -17.24 -14.18
CA SER A 178 -6.65 -16.92 -13.48
C SER A 178 -6.33 -16.33 -12.12
N LEU A 179 -7.06 -15.30 -11.70
CA LEU A 179 -6.93 -14.62 -10.41
C LEU A 179 -8.30 -14.53 -9.77
N VAL A 180 -8.42 -15.02 -8.54
CA VAL A 180 -9.61 -14.84 -7.71
C VAL A 180 -9.33 -13.77 -6.66
N ILE A 181 -10.11 -12.72 -6.66
CA ILE A 181 -10.00 -11.61 -5.71
C ILE A 181 -11.14 -11.71 -4.71
N LEU A 182 -10.80 -11.93 -3.43
CA LEU A 182 -11.78 -12.03 -2.35
C LEU A 182 -12.02 -10.64 -1.72
N GLY A 183 -13.17 -10.08 -2.04
CA GLY A 183 -13.61 -8.77 -1.56
C GLY A 183 -13.62 -7.72 -2.67
N ALA A 184 -14.80 -7.17 -2.91
CA ALA A 184 -15.08 -6.19 -3.95
C ALA A 184 -15.14 -4.75 -3.39
N GLY A 185 -14.27 -4.42 -2.44
CA GLY A 185 -13.99 -3.05 -2.00
C GLY A 185 -12.99 -2.35 -2.94
N VAL A 186 -12.56 -1.15 -2.57
CA VAL A 186 -11.67 -0.30 -3.39
C VAL A 186 -10.43 -1.05 -3.86
N ILE A 187 -9.70 -1.72 -2.95
CA ILE A 187 -8.48 -2.46 -3.29
C ILE A 187 -8.77 -3.61 -4.26
N GLY A 188 -9.84 -4.38 -4.02
CA GLY A 188 -10.21 -5.49 -4.89
C GLY A 188 -10.58 -5.03 -6.31
N CYS A 189 -11.34 -3.96 -6.43
CA CYS A 189 -11.72 -3.37 -7.72
C CYS A 189 -10.49 -2.78 -8.45
N GLU A 190 -9.55 -2.17 -7.71
CA GLU A 190 -8.32 -1.65 -8.28
C GLU A 190 -7.47 -2.77 -8.89
N PHE A 191 -7.23 -3.87 -8.15
CA PHE A 191 -6.49 -5.02 -8.69
C PHE A 191 -7.26 -5.74 -9.80
N ALA A 192 -8.59 -5.83 -9.72
CA ALA A 192 -9.39 -6.37 -10.82
C ALA A 192 -9.17 -5.57 -12.11
N THR A 193 -9.12 -4.24 -12.02
CA THR A 193 -8.82 -3.35 -13.15
C THR A 193 -7.40 -3.57 -13.67
N ILE A 194 -6.40 -3.60 -12.79
CA ILE A 194 -4.99 -3.78 -13.18
C ILE A 194 -4.79 -5.09 -13.96
N PHE A 195 -5.26 -6.20 -13.42
CA PHE A 195 -5.05 -7.50 -14.05
C PHE A 195 -5.89 -7.72 -15.30
N SER A 196 -7.10 -7.15 -15.38
CA SER A 196 -7.92 -7.19 -16.60
C SER A 196 -7.31 -6.36 -17.73
N ASN A 197 -6.72 -5.20 -17.43
CA ASN A 197 -6.05 -4.35 -18.42
C ASN A 197 -4.88 -5.06 -19.13
N PHE A 198 -4.16 -5.94 -18.45
CA PHE A 198 -3.10 -6.75 -19.09
C PHE A 198 -3.66 -7.78 -20.07
N GLY A 199 -4.97 -8.12 -19.99
CA GLY A 199 -5.66 -8.96 -20.97
C GLY A 199 -5.18 -10.42 -21.04
N LYS A 200 -4.40 -10.88 -20.06
CA LYS A 200 -3.81 -12.23 -20.00
C LYS A 200 -4.31 -13.05 -18.82
N THR A 201 -4.99 -12.43 -17.88
CA THR A 201 -5.50 -13.03 -16.64
C THR A 201 -7.02 -13.05 -16.68
N ARG A 202 -7.63 -14.20 -16.45
CA ARG A 202 -9.06 -14.29 -16.17
C ARG A 202 -9.30 -13.86 -14.73
N VAL A 203 -9.97 -12.73 -14.53
CA VAL A 203 -10.21 -12.16 -13.20
C VAL A 203 -11.61 -12.51 -12.71
N HIS A 204 -11.68 -13.07 -11.51
CA HIS A 204 -12.91 -13.35 -10.76
C HIS A 204 -12.93 -12.46 -9.52
N LEU A 205 -13.89 -11.56 -9.41
CA LEU A 205 -14.09 -10.67 -8.27
C LEU A 205 -15.26 -11.17 -7.42
N ILE A 206 -14.99 -11.54 -6.18
CA ILE A 206 -16.00 -12.11 -5.28
C ILE A 206 -16.55 -10.98 -4.39
N ALA A 207 -17.81 -10.64 -4.58
CA ALA A 207 -18.56 -9.67 -3.80
C ALA A 207 -19.51 -10.40 -2.82
N LYS A 208 -19.34 -10.11 -1.52
CA LYS A 208 -20.22 -10.66 -0.49
C LYS A 208 -21.65 -10.13 -0.61
N ASP A 209 -21.77 -8.89 -1.02
CA ASP A 209 -23.02 -8.15 -1.14
C ASP A 209 -23.56 -8.20 -2.59
N ASP A 210 -24.70 -7.62 -2.84
CA ASP A 210 -25.36 -7.58 -4.15
C ASP A 210 -24.66 -6.64 -5.15
N ARG A 211 -23.76 -5.77 -4.66
CA ARG A 211 -22.94 -4.86 -5.48
C ARG A 211 -21.49 -4.81 -5.00
N ILE A 212 -20.59 -4.35 -5.85
CA ILE A 212 -19.22 -3.98 -5.48
C ILE A 212 -19.26 -2.61 -4.76
N LEU A 213 -18.15 -2.22 -4.11
CA LEU A 213 -17.97 -0.90 -3.49
C LEU A 213 -19.19 -0.49 -2.64
N PRO A 214 -19.61 -1.26 -1.65
CA PRO A 214 -20.92 -1.11 -0.99
C PRO A 214 -21.11 0.22 -0.25
N PHE A 215 -20.03 0.95 0.01
CA PHE A 215 -20.05 2.25 0.70
C PHE A 215 -20.01 3.46 -0.22
N GLU A 216 -19.85 3.22 -1.54
CA GLU A 216 -19.76 4.29 -2.54
C GLU A 216 -21.14 4.61 -3.14
N ASP A 217 -21.21 5.77 -3.81
CA ASP A 217 -22.42 6.21 -4.51
C ASP A 217 -22.87 5.20 -5.57
N PRO A 218 -24.16 4.78 -5.60
CA PRO A 218 -24.64 3.77 -6.52
C PRO A 218 -24.39 4.07 -8.00
N ASP A 219 -24.54 5.33 -8.42
CA ASP A 219 -24.36 5.72 -9.83
C ASP A 219 -22.87 5.58 -10.25
N LEU A 220 -21.94 5.92 -9.36
CA LEU A 220 -20.51 5.70 -9.58
C LEU A 220 -20.17 4.21 -9.59
N VAL A 221 -20.76 3.43 -8.71
CA VAL A 221 -20.55 1.97 -8.63
C VAL A 221 -21.00 1.31 -9.92
N GLN A 222 -22.15 1.67 -10.47
CA GLN A 222 -22.65 1.13 -11.72
C GLN A 222 -21.64 1.37 -12.86
N MET A 223 -21.08 2.57 -12.97
CA MET A 223 -20.06 2.88 -13.99
C MET A 223 -18.81 2.01 -13.84
N VAL A 224 -18.38 1.75 -12.60
CA VAL A 224 -17.21 0.90 -12.33
C VAL A 224 -17.53 -0.56 -12.67
N GLU A 225 -18.70 -1.08 -12.31
CA GLU A 225 -19.14 -2.45 -12.65
C GLU A 225 -19.19 -2.65 -14.16
N GLU A 226 -19.86 -1.77 -14.88
CA GLU A 226 -19.95 -1.81 -16.35
C GLU A 226 -18.55 -1.81 -17.00
N ASN A 227 -17.61 -1.02 -16.48
CA ASN A 227 -16.25 -0.98 -16.99
C ASN A 227 -15.48 -2.29 -16.70
N LEU A 228 -15.59 -2.84 -15.49
CA LEU A 228 -14.94 -4.09 -15.13
C LEU A 228 -15.47 -5.25 -15.97
N GLU A 229 -16.81 -5.35 -16.12
CA GLU A 229 -17.45 -6.39 -16.93
C GLU A 229 -17.09 -6.25 -18.42
N ALA A 230 -17.05 -5.03 -18.97
CA ALA A 230 -16.61 -4.76 -20.34
C ALA A 230 -15.14 -5.16 -20.57
N ASN A 231 -14.30 -5.11 -19.54
CA ASN A 231 -12.92 -5.58 -19.56
C ASN A 231 -12.78 -7.10 -19.24
N GLY A 232 -13.89 -7.82 -19.14
CA GLY A 232 -13.90 -9.27 -18.97
C GLY A 232 -13.73 -9.76 -17.53
N VAL A 233 -13.89 -8.89 -16.53
CA VAL A 233 -13.92 -9.30 -15.12
C VAL A 233 -15.24 -10.02 -14.83
N LEU A 234 -15.16 -11.17 -14.21
CA LEU A 234 -16.32 -11.95 -13.76
C LEU A 234 -16.66 -11.55 -12.31
N ILE A 235 -17.74 -10.80 -12.13
CA ILE A 235 -18.19 -10.38 -10.80
C ILE A 235 -19.18 -11.38 -10.23
N HIS A 236 -18.82 -12.00 -9.12
CA HIS A 236 -19.65 -12.96 -8.40
C HIS A 236 -20.28 -12.26 -7.19
N ARG A 237 -21.52 -11.79 -7.35
CA ARG A 237 -22.29 -11.11 -6.30
C ARG A 237 -22.93 -12.12 -5.34
N ASN A 238 -23.23 -11.68 -4.11
CA ASN A 238 -23.84 -12.51 -3.06
C ASN A 238 -23.05 -13.82 -2.80
N SER A 239 -21.71 -13.75 -2.95
CA SER A 239 -20.85 -14.91 -2.95
C SER A 239 -19.81 -14.84 -1.84
N ARG A 240 -19.52 -15.97 -1.23
CA ARG A 240 -18.51 -16.08 -0.16
C ARG A 240 -17.64 -17.30 -0.42
N LEU A 241 -16.39 -17.22 0.07
CA LEU A 241 -15.51 -18.38 0.12
C LEU A 241 -15.97 -19.28 1.28
N GLU A 242 -16.25 -20.55 0.97
CA GLU A 242 -16.57 -21.57 1.97
C GLU A 242 -15.33 -22.42 2.28
N THR A 243 -14.72 -22.97 1.24
CA THR A 243 -13.54 -23.85 1.36
C THR A 243 -12.50 -23.49 0.32
N MET A 244 -11.25 -23.83 0.62
CA MET A 244 -10.11 -23.73 -0.29
C MET A 244 -9.32 -25.04 -0.19
N GLU A 245 -9.14 -25.72 -1.33
CA GLU A 245 -8.39 -26.97 -1.46
C GLU A 245 -7.10 -26.77 -2.26
#